data_805bf911ef9c65ac284e4769b07efc6d
#
_entry.id   805bf911ef9c65ac284e4769b07efc6d
#
_cell.length_a   1.000
_cell.length_b   1.000
_cell.length_c   1.000
_cell.angle_alpha   90.00
_cell.angle_beta   90.00
_cell.angle_gamma   90.00
#
_symmetry.space_group_name_H-M   'P 1'
#
loop_
_entity.id
_entity.type
_entity.pdbx_description
1 polymer ?
#
loop_
_entity_poly.entity_id
_entity_poly.type
_entity_poly.pdbx_seq_one_letter_code
_entity_poly.pdbx_strand_id
1 'polypeptide(L)'
;MMHTWFECKIRYERVMENGMNKKVTEPYLVDALSFTEAEARIIEEMTPFISGEFTISDIKRANYSELFPSDEESADRWFKCKLIFITLDDKSGAEKKTSTQVLVQAADLRDAVKKLDEGMKGTMADYQIASVAETAIMGVYPYSAEESITDTISENANSPIVRNFIQSLPEGCKTTITVGGKKVVVDKTGKDTIVTPKNENSHDIGRDAPKGKTKKEANP
;
A
#
# COMPACT_ATOMS: atom_id res chain seq x y z
N MET A 1 15.86 7.72 -2.67
CA MET A 1 16.31 7.24 -1.33
C MET A 1 16.06 5.76 -1.29
N MET A 2 16.94 4.97 -0.65
CA MET A 2 16.74 3.53 -0.54
C MET A 2 15.88 3.25 0.68
N HIS A 3 14.68 2.78 0.48
CA HIS A 3 13.82 2.25 1.52
C HIS A 3 14.38 0.93 2.05
N THR A 4 14.11 0.65 3.30
CA THR A 4 14.60 -0.56 3.97
C THR A 4 13.47 -1.17 4.79
N TRP A 5 13.32 -2.48 4.72
CA TRP A 5 12.33 -3.19 5.52
C TRP A 5 12.78 -3.32 6.97
N PHE A 6 11.84 -3.07 7.89
CA PHE A 6 12.03 -3.25 9.33
C PHE A 6 10.98 -4.21 9.87
N GLU A 7 11.43 -5.23 10.58
CA GLU A 7 10.58 -6.13 11.35
C GLU A 7 10.36 -5.52 12.74
N CYS A 8 9.12 -5.11 13.02
CA CYS A 8 8.70 -4.50 14.27
C CYS A 8 7.87 -5.51 15.07
N LYS A 9 8.24 -5.77 16.32
CA LYS A 9 7.49 -6.65 17.22
C LYS A 9 6.63 -5.84 18.17
N ILE A 10 5.33 -6.00 18.03
CA ILE A 10 4.32 -5.32 18.83
C ILE A 10 3.86 -6.23 19.95
N ARG A 11 3.90 -5.73 21.17
CA ARG A 11 3.41 -6.43 22.36
C ARG A 11 2.17 -5.73 22.90
N TYR A 12 1.09 -6.48 23.03
CA TYR A 12 -0.19 -5.97 23.56
C TYR A 12 -0.97 -7.07 24.26
N GLU A 13 -2.08 -6.71 24.91
CA GLU A 13 -2.99 -7.67 25.54
C GLU A 13 -4.17 -7.97 24.61
N ARG A 14 -4.33 -9.25 24.28
CA ARG A 14 -5.46 -9.74 23.48
C ARG A 14 -6.42 -10.49 24.38
N VAL A 15 -7.73 -10.21 24.25
CA VAL A 15 -8.79 -11.01 24.85
C VAL A 15 -8.92 -12.30 24.06
N MET A 16 -8.69 -13.42 24.75
CA MET A 16 -8.85 -14.76 24.18
C MET A 16 -10.31 -15.18 24.18
N GLU A 17 -10.67 -16.23 23.43
CA GLU A 17 -12.04 -16.78 23.36
C GLU A 17 -12.61 -17.17 24.73
N ASN A 18 -11.77 -17.51 25.69
CA ASN A 18 -12.15 -17.81 27.06
C ASN A 18 -12.34 -16.57 27.96
N GLY A 19 -12.29 -15.36 27.39
CA GLY A 19 -12.44 -14.09 28.09
C GLY A 19 -11.20 -13.64 28.89
N MET A 20 -10.10 -14.39 28.88
CA MET A 20 -8.87 -14.01 29.58
C MET A 20 -7.98 -13.11 28.70
N ASN A 21 -7.37 -12.12 29.31
CA ASN A 21 -6.35 -11.30 28.64
C ASN A 21 -5.02 -12.05 28.62
N LYS A 22 -4.43 -12.17 27.42
CA LYS A 22 -3.11 -12.75 27.21
C LYS A 22 -2.19 -11.75 26.54
N LYS A 23 -0.99 -11.58 27.07
CA LYS A 23 0.07 -10.81 26.40
C LYS A 23 0.56 -11.58 25.18
N VAL A 24 0.43 -10.97 24.02
CA VAL A 24 0.91 -11.49 22.74
C VAL A 24 2.00 -10.59 22.19
N THR A 25 2.87 -11.15 21.37
CA THR A 25 3.90 -10.40 20.66
C THR A 25 3.83 -10.83 19.20
N GLU A 26 3.54 -9.91 18.31
CA GLU A 26 3.34 -10.16 16.90
C GLU A 26 4.31 -9.32 16.06
N PRO A 27 5.00 -9.92 15.10
CA PRO A 27 5.88 -9.22 14.19
C PRO A 27 5.10 -8.67 12.99
N TYR A 28 5.44 -7.44 12.62
CA TYR A 28 4.96 -6.73 11.44
C TYR A 28 6.14 -6.23 10.63
N LEU A 29 5.99 -6.09 9.33
CA LEU A 29 7.02 -5.58 8.45
C LEU A 29 6.64 -4.18 7.96
N VAL A 30 7.54 -3.22 8.14
CA VAL A 30 7.33 -1.82 7.74
C VAL A 30 8.49 -1.38 6.85
N ASP A 31 8.17 -0.71 5.76
CA ASP A 31 9.17 -0.03 4.94
C ASP A 31 9.41 1.39 5.47
N ALA A 32 10.67 1.72 5.75
CA ALA A 32 11.05 3.04 6.28
C ALA A 32 12.49 3.40 5.90
N LEU A 33 12.85 4.66 6.08
CA LEU A 33 14.20 5.17 5.86
C LEU A 33 15.09 5.02 7.11
N SER A 34 14.48 4.94 8.29
CA SER A 34 15.17 4.89 9.58
C SER A 34 14.40 4.08 10.62
N PHE A 35 15.07 3.70 11.71
CA PHE A 35 14.42 3.05 12.86
C PHE A 35 13.35 3.93 13.51
N THR A 36 13.61 5.23 13.64
CA THR A 36 12.67 6.19 14.22
C THR A 36 11.42 6.33 13.38
N GLU A 37 11.56 6.35 12.06
CA GLU A 37 10.43 6.38 11.14
C GLU A 37 9.66 5.05 11.16
N ALA A 38 10.35 3.92 11.19
CA ALA A 38 9.70 2.61 11.32
C ALA A 38 8.87 2.51 12.61
N GLU A 39 9.39 3.07 13.71
CA GLU A 39 8.67 3.14 14.99
C GLU A 39 7.43 4.02 14.88
N ALA A 40 7.54 5.21 14.34
CA ALA A 40 6.42 6.13 14.17
C ALA A 40 5.32 5.53 13.29
N ARG A 41 5.70 4.99 12.13
CA ARG A 41 4.76 4.39 11.18
C ARG A 41 4.04 3.18 11.76
N ILE A 42 4.74 2.26 12.42
CA ILE A 42 4.07 1.09 12.99
C ILE A 42 3.10 1.47 14.11
N ILE A 43 3.35 2.56 14.84
CA ILE A 43 2.41 3.09 15.84
C ILE A 43 1.14 3.60 15.15
N GLU A 44 1.29 4.37 14.09
CA GLU A 44 0.15 4.88 13.29
C GLU A 44 -0.69 3.75 12.73
N GLU A 45 -0.04 2.75 12.11
CA GLU A 45 -0.70 1.59 11.51
C GLU A 45 -1.43 0.71 12.55
N MET A 46 -0.86 0.56 13.75
CA MET A 46 -1.44 -0.32 14.78
C MET A 46 -2.50 0.35 15.64
N THR A 47 -2.51 1.66 15.75
CA THR A 47 -3.46 2.42 16.59
C THR A 47 -4.92 2.11 16.26
N PRO A 48 -5.37 1.98 15.01
CA PRO A 48 -6.77 1.65 14.71
C PRO A 48 -7.15 0.18 15.04
N PHE A 49 -6.18 -0.73 15.11
CA PHE A 49 -6.43 -2.17 15.25
C PHE A 49 -6.31 -2.68 16.68
N ILE A 50 -5.56 -1.99 17.54
CA ILE A 50 -5.32 -2.42 18.93
C ILE A 50 -6.11 -1.52 19.88
N SER A 51 -7.14 -2.09 20.50
CA SER A 51 -7.87 -1.42 21.59
C SER A 51 -7.10 -1.55 22.90
N GLY A 52 -6.42 -0.50 23.33
CA GLY A 52 -5.65 -0.47 24.56
C GLY A 52 -4.19 -0.10 24.35
N GLU A 53 -3.39 -0.25 25.40
CA GLU A 53 -1.96 0.06 25.34
C GLU A 53 -1.18 -1.05 24.64
N PHE A 54 -0.28 -0.67 23.76
CA PHE A 54 0.70 -1.57 23.15
C PHE A 54 2.10 -0.96 23.23
N THR A 55 3.10 -1.80 23.10
CA THR A 55 4.51 -1.39 23.12
C THR A 55 5.27 -2.07 22.00
N ILE A 56 6.21 -1.35 21.42
CA ILE A 56 7.16 -1.91 20.47
C ILE A 56 8.28 -2.56 21.26
N SER A 57 8.39 -3.88 21.18
CA SER A 57 9.36 -4.64 21.96
C SER A 57 10.71 -4.81 21.27
N ASP A 58 10.72 -4.72 19.93
CA ASP A 58 11.92 -4.94 19.11
C ASP A 58 11.71 -4.34 17.72
N ILE A 59 12.76 -3.74 17.14
CA ILE A 59 12.79 -3.30 15.74
C ILE A 59 14.11 -3.78 15.14
N LYS A 60 14.04 -4.54 14.06
CA LYS A 60 15.20 -5.07 13.33
C LYS A 60 15.11 -4.75 11.85
N ARG A 61 16.25 -4.52 11.22
CA ARG A 61 16.32 -4.49 9.76
C ARG A 61 16.07 -5.89 9.20
N ALA A 62 15.17 -5.96 8.23
CA ALA A 62 14.87 -7.18 7.50
C ALA A 62 15.47 -7.10 6.09
N ASN A 63 16.19 -8.14 5.70
CA ASN A 63 16.88 -8.20 4.41
C ASN A 63 16.00 -8.91 3.36
N TYR A 64 14.83 -8.35 3.08
CA TYR A 64 14.02 -8.77 1.95
C TYR A 64 14.32 -7.86 0.76
N SER A 65 14.67 -8.46 -0.37
CA SER A 65 14.93 -7.70 -1.60
C SER A 65 13.64 -7.35 -2.34
N GLU A 66 12.62 -8.21 -2.20
CA GLU A 66 11.36 -8.06 -2.92
C GLU A 66 10.22 -8.71 -2.14
N LEU A 67 9.02 -8.16 -2.32
CA LEU A 67 7.79 -8.68 -1.75
C LEU A 67 6.78 -8.97 -2.85
N PHE A 68 6.13 -10.12 -2.74
CA PHE A 68 5.04 -10.55 -3.62
C PHE A 68 3.74 -10.63 -2.81
N PRO A 69 2.99 -9.51 -2.70
CA PRO A 69 1.68 -9.51 -2.07
C PRO A 69 0.66 -10.27 -2.92
N SER A 70 -0.46 -10.65 -2.32
CA SER A 70 -1.56 -11.32 -2.99
C SER A 70 -2.88 -10.64 -2.68
N ASP A 71 -3.72 -10.46 -3.70
CA ASP A 71 -5.07 -9.92 -3.55
C ASP A 71 -6.10 -11.01 -3.16
N GLU A 72 -5.68 -12.26 -3.01
CA GLU A 72 -6.55 -13.36 -2.64
C GLU A 72 -6.83 -13.36 -1.13
N GLU A 73 -8.09 -13.38 -0.72
CA GLU A 73 -8.52 -13.44 0.69
C GLU A 73 -7.98 -14.67 1.44
N SER A 74 -7.72 -15.76 0.71
CA SER A 74 -7.16 -16.98 1.28
C SER A 74 -5.68 -16.90 1.60
N ALA A 75 -4.98 -15.90 1.04
CA ALA A 75 -3.54 -15.71 1.22
C ALA A 75 -3.26 -14.89 2.50
N ASP A 76 -3.46 -15.50 3.65
CA ASP A 76 -3.35 -14.87 4.97
C ASP A 76 -1.97 -15.01 5.64
N ARG A 77 -1.02 -15.69 4.97
CA ARG A 77 0.31 -15.99 5.53
C ARG A 77 1.43 -15.44 4.67
N TRP A 78 2.56 -15.21 5.34
CA TRP A 78 3.77 -14.73 4.68
C TRP A 78 4.86 -15.80 4.72
N PHE A 79 5.43 -16.10 3.56
CA PHE A 79 6.48 -17.10 3.38
C PHE A 79 7.78 -16.42 2.97
N LYS A 80 8.84 -16.70 3.73
CA LYS A 80 10.19 -16.29 3.40
C LYS A 80 10.80 -17.30 2.45
N CYS A 81 11.13 -16.86 1.23
CA CYS A 81 11.77 -17.67 0.21
C CYS A 81 13.24 -17.23 0.06
N LYS A 82 14.16 -18.18 0.16
CA LYS A 82 15.56 -17.94 -0.11
C LYS A 82 15.88 -18.39 -1.51
N LEU A 83 16.32 -17.45 -2.35
CA LEU A 83 16.74 -17.68 -3.71
C LEU A 83 18.27 -17.66 -3.82
N ILE A 84 18.82 -18.48 -4.68
CA ILE A 84 20.24 -18.46 -5.04
C ILE A 84 20.30 -18.16 -6.52
N PHE A 85 20.78 -16.97 -6.87
CA PHE A 85 21.07 -16.59 -8.25
C PHE A 85 22.43 -17.10 -8.66
N ILE A 86 22.52 -17.69 -9.85
CA ILE A 86 23.73 -18.20 -10.45
C ILE A 86 24.11 -17.27 -11.60
N THR A 87 25.23 -16.58 -11.43
CA THR A 87 25.78 -15.70 -12.47
C THR A 87 27.17 -16.18 -12.85
N LEU A 88 27.52 -16.04 -14.13
CA LEU A 88 28.87 -16.33 -14.62
C LEU A 88 29.71 -15.05 -14.52
N ASP A 89 30.89 -15.15 -13.99
CA ASP A 89 31.87 -14.07 -14.02
C ASP A 89 32.47 -13.97 -15.42
N ASP A 90 32.28 -12.83 -16.09
CA ASP A 90 32.70 -12.60 -17.48
C ASP A 90 34.21 -12.73 -17.69
N LYS A 91 35.03 -12.59 -16.63
CA LYS A 91 36.48 -12.64 -16.73
C LYS A 91 37.06 -14.01 -16.45
N SER A 92 36.47 -14.73 -15.49
CA SER A 92 37.01 -16.02 -15.04
C SER A 92 36.18 -17.22 -15.56
N GLY A 93 34.96 -17.00 -16.07
CA GLY A 93 34.01 -18.04 -16.40
C GLY A 93 33.49 -18.83 -15.18
N ALA A 94 33.82 -18.39 -13.99
CA ALA A 94 33.43 -19.08 -12.76
C ALA A 94 31.97 -18.74 -12.38
N GLU A 95 31.25 -19.74 -11.88
CA GLU A 95 29.91 -19.53 -11.31
C GLU A 95 29.97 -18.76 -10.01
N LYS A 96 29.27 -17.63 -9.93
CA LYS A 96 29.07 -16.84 -8.73
C LYS A 96 27.66 -17.05 -8.22
N LYS A 97 27.53 -17.51 -6.97
CA LYS A 97 26.24 -17.74 -6.31
C LYS A 97 25.94 -16.59 -5.36
N THR A 98 24.82 -15.88 -5.59
CA THR A 98 24.34 -14.79 -4.75
C THR A 98 23.02 -15.20 -4.10
N SER A 99 22.96 -15.12 -2.76
CA SER A 99 21.76 -15.48 -2.00
C SER A 99 20.90 -14.25 -1.74
N THR A 100 19.62 -14.35 -2.05
CA THR A 100 18.62 -13.28 -1.87
C THR A 100 17.40 -13.84 -1.12
N GLN A 101 16.74 -13.01 -0.33
CA GLN A 101 15.52 -13.38 0.37
C GLN A 101 14.36 -12.53 -0.16
N VAL A 102 13.27 -13.19 -0.49
CA VAL A 102 12.01 -12.55 -0.89
C VAL A 102 10.89 -13.01 0.05
N LEU A 103 9.85 -12.19 0.17
CA LEU A 103 8.68 -12.49 0.99
C LEU A 103 7.47 -12.64 0.07
N VAL A 104 6.72 -13.73 0.23
CA VAL A 104 5.56 -14.07 -0.60
C VAL A 104 4.35 -14.24 0.27
N GLN A 105 3.24 -13.60 -0.09
CA GLN A 105 1.95 -13.79 0.58
C GLN A 105 1.17 -14.93 -0.10
N ALA A 106 0.78 -15.93 0.67
CA ALA A 106 0.13 -17.12 0.13
C ALA A 106 -0.75 -17.83 1.17
N ALA A 107 -1.65 -18.70 0.70
CA ALA A 107 -2.50 -19.51 1.55
C ALA A 107 -1.72 -20.69 2.16
N ASP A 108 -0.85 -21.31 1.41
CA ASP A 108 0.00 -22.42 1.85
C ASP A 108 1.37 -22.40 1.15
N LEU A 109 2.24 -23.36 1.54
CA LEU A 109 3.59 -23.47 1.00
C LEU A 109 3.62 -23.74 -0.51
N ARG A 110 2.67 -24.52 -1.05
CA ARG A 110 2.59 -24.83 -2.48
C ARG A 110 2.19 -23.60 -3.29
N ASP A 111 1.23 -22.87 -2.76
CA ASP A 111 0.78 -21.59 -3.33
C ASP A 111 1.92 -20.56 -3.28
N ALA A 112 2.68 -20.52 -2.19
CA ALA A 112 3.85 -19.65 -2.08
C ALA A 112 4.90 -19.92 -3.16
N VAL A 113 5.19 -21.18 -3.46
CA VAL A 113 6.12 -21.55 -4.55
C VAL A 113 5.56 -21.13 -5.91
N LYS A 114 4.26 -21.38 -6.15
CA LYS A 114 3.61 -21.02 -7.42
C LYS A 114 3.63 -19.49 -7.64
N LYS A 115 3.24 -18.70 -6.63
CA LYS A 115 3.27 -17.23 -6.69
C LYS A 115 4.68 -16.68 -6.82
N LEU A 116 5.67 -17.33 -6.19
CA LEU A 116 7.07 -17.00 -6.36
C LEU A 116 7.50 -17.19 -7.81
N ASP A 117 7.21 -18.36 -8.42
CA ASP A 117 7.55 -18.63 -9.81
C ASP A 117 6.81 -17.68 -10.78
N GLU A 118 5.60 -17.28 -10.44
CA GLU A 118 4.84 -16.29 -11.21
C GLU A 118 5.45 -14.89 -11.09
N GLY A 119 5.82 -14.44 -9.90
CA GLY A 119 6.48 -13.16 -9.67
C GLY A 119 7.86 -13.07 -10.30
N MET A 120 8.58 -14.18 -10.34
CA MET A 120 9.91 -14.28 -10.97
C MET A 120 9.87 -14.44 -12.49
N LYS A 121 8.69 -14.56 -13.11
CA LYS A 121 8.56 -14.59 -14.58
C LYS A 121 9.12 -13.31 -15.19
N GLY A 122 10.02 -13.47 -16.16
CA GLY A 122 10.68 -12.35 -16.81
C GLY A 122 12.05 -11.98 -16.22
N THR A 123 12.45 -12.58 -15.12
CA THR A 123 13.81 -12.47 -14.61
C THR A 123 14.75 -13.23 -15.54
N MET A 124 15.74 -12.53 -16.10
CA MET A 124 16.72 -13.13 -17.03
C MET A 124 17.81 -13.98 -16.36
N ALA A 125 17.87 -13.95 -15.03
CA ALA A 125 18.90 -14.68 -14.28
C ALA A 125 18.39 -16.05 -13.84
N ASP A 126 19.23 -17.06 -13.99
CA ASP A 126 18.96 -18.39 -13.45
C ASP A 126 18.98 -18.35 -11.92
N TYR A 127 17.94 -18.91 -11.30
CA TYR A 127 17.83 -18.99 -9.86
C TYR A 127 17.40 -20.38 -9.40
N GLN A 128 17.75 -20.68 -8.16
CA GLN A 128 17.31 -21.88 -7.45
C GLN A 128 16.60 -21.48 -6.16
N ILE A 129 15.47 -22.12 -5.89
CA ILE A 129 14.77 -21.99 -4.61
C ILE A 129 15.50 -22.86 -3.58
N ALA A 130 16.21 -22.22 -2.66
CA ALA A 130 16.97 -22.93 -1.64
C ALA A 130 16.12 -23.31 -0.42
N SER A 131 15.14 -22.48 -0.06
CA SER A 131 14.19 -22.77 1.02
C SER A 131 12.95 -21.89 0.90
N VAL A 132 11.84 -22.44 1.37
CA VAL A 132 10.58 -21.71 1.60
C VAL A 132 10.14 -22.02 3.03
N ALA A 133 9.90 -21.01 3.83
CA ALA A 133 9.51 -21.18 5.23
C ALA A 133 8.41 -20.16 5.59
N GLU A 134 7.36 -20.63 6.26
CA GLU A 134 6.35 -19.76 6.83
C GLU A 134 6.97 -18.85 7.90
N THR A 135 6.52 -17.60 7.93
CA THR A 135 6.96 -16.61 8.92
C THR A 135 5.82 -16.31 9.88
N ALA A 136 6.16 -15.72 11.02
CA ALA A 136 5.17 -15.24 11.97
C ALA A 136 4.67 -13.81 11.65
N ILE A 137 5.08 -13.23 10.52
CA ILE A 137 4.69 -11.86 10.12
C ILE A 137 3.19 -11.80 9.93
N MET A 138 2.54 -10.90 10.68
CA MET A 138 1.08 -10.73 10.67
C MET A 138 0.61 -9.76 9.60
N GLY A 139 1.45 -8.78 9.25
CA GLY A 139 1.12 -7.77 8.24
C GLY A 139 2.36 -7.09 7.70
N VAL A 140 2.21 -6.51 6.51
CA VAL A 140 3.27 -5.81 5.80
C VAL A 140 2.74 -4.45 5.36
N TYR A 141 3.46 -3.40 5.73
CA TYR A 141 3.13 -2.00 5.47
C TYR A 141 4.21 -1.39 4.57
N PRO A 142 4.00 -1.43 3.24
CA PRO A 142 4.93 -0.81 2.30
C PRO A 142 4.90 0.72 2.45
N TYR A 143 5.99 1.36 2.08
CA TYR A 143 6.00 2.81 1.99
C TYR A 143 5.19 3.26 0.78
N SER A 144 4.04 3.85 1.02
CA SER A 144 3.31 4.53 -0.05
C SER A 144 3.64 6.02 0.02
N ALA A 145 4.51 6.48 -0.87
CA ALA A 145 4.73 7.91 -1.08
C ALA A 145 3.42 8.63 -1.46
N GLU A 146 2.42 7.88 -1.88
CA GLU A 146 1.11 8.35 -2.31
C GLU A 146 0.16 8.63 -1.15
N GLU A 147 0.24 7.87 -0.03
CA GLU A 147 -0.58 8.14 1.17
C GLU A 147 -0.17 9.46 1.84
N SER A 148 1.12 9.76 1.90
CA SER A 148 1.60 11.03 2.45
C SER A 148 1.15 12.25 1.64
N ILE A 149 0.88 12.09 0.34
CA ILE A 149 0.36 13.15 -0.53
C ILE A 149 -1.17 13.23 -0.42
N THR A 150 -1.89 12.09 -0.30
CA THR A 150 -3.36 12.07 -0.18
C THR A 150 -3.85 12.63 1.15
N ASP A 151 -3.22 12.24 2.25
CA ASP A 151 -3.57 12.76 3.57
C ASP A 151 -3.22 14.24 3.69
N THR A 152 -2.09 14.64 3.11
CA THR A 152 -1.69 16.06 3.04
C THR A 152 -2.63 16.89 2.14
N ILE A 153 -3.21 16.31 1.06
CA ILE A 153 -4.18 17.00 0.20
C ILE A 153 -5.57 17.05 0.84
N SER A 154 -5.99 16.01 1.56
CA SER A 154 -7.32 15.95 2.20
C SER A 154 -7.40 16.77 3.48
N GLU A 155 -6.32 16.83 4.27
CA GLU A 155 -6.27 17.57 5.53
C GLU A 155 -5.68 18.98 5.41
N ASN A 156 -4.90 19.27 4.37
CA ASN A 156 -4.20 20.54 4.24
C ASN A 156 -4.14 21.04 2.79
N ALA A 157 -5.21 21.67 2.32
CA ALA A 157 -5.18 22.49 1.10
C ALA A 157 -4.11 23.62 1.18
N ASN A 158 -3.53 23.84 2.34
CA ASN A 158 -2.46 24.81 2.63
C ASN A 158 -1.04 24.22 2.65
N SER A 159 -0.86 22.92 2.39
CA SER A 159 0.48 22.34 2.27
C SER A 159 1.32 23.05 1.23
N PRO A 160 2.62 23.37 1.52
CA PRO A 160 3.51 24.02 0.57
C PRO A 160 3.64 23.24 -0.77
N ILE A 161 3.59 21.94 -0.73
CA ILE A 161 3.69 21.06 -1.93
C ILE A 161 2.45 21.21 -2.80
N VAL A 162 1.26 21.13 -2.20
CA VAL A 162 -0.02 21.30 -2.90
C VAL A 162 -0.13 22.71 -3.46
N ARG A 163 0.24 23.73 -2.68
CA ARG A 163 0.22 25.12 -3.11
C ARG A 163 1.17 25.36 -4.28
N ASN A 164 2.41 24.87 -4.24
CA ASN A 164 3.36 24.99 -5.34
C ASN A 164 2.89 24.29 -6.61
N PHE A 165 2.30 23.10 -6.48
CA PHE A 165 1.71 22.38 -7.61
C PHE A 165 0.54 23.17 -8.23
N ILE A 166 -0.40 23.64 -7.41
CA ILE A 166 -1.53 24.46 -7.86
C ILE A 166 -1.04 25.76 -8.51
N GLN A 167 0.00 26.40 -7.98
CA GLN A 167 0.57 27.59 -8.58
C GLN A 167 1.23 27.32 -9.95
N SER A 168 1.79 26.13 -10.17
CA SER A 168 2.39 25.75 -11.45
C SER A 168 1.37 25.47 -12.56
N LEU A 169 0.09 25.28 -12.22
CA LEU A 169 -0.97 25.09 -13.22
C LEU A 169 -1.33 26.41 -13.90
N PRO A 170 -1.62 26.39 -15.22
CA PRO A 170 -2.10 27.58 -15.94
C PRO A 170 -3.42 28.09 -15.35
N GLU A 171 -3.62 29.42 -15.40
CA GLU A 171 -4.89 30.03 -15.02
C GLU A 171 -6.02 29.62 -15.99
N GLY A 172 -7.22 29.43 -15.48
CA GLY A 172 -8.36 28.97 -16.26
C GLY A 172 -8.39 27.47 -16.52
N CYS A 173 -7.52 26.70 -15.89
CA CYS A 173 -7.41 25.26 -16.10
C CYS A 173 -8.27 24.50 -15.07
N LYS A 174 -8.98 23.50 -15.58
CA LYS A 174 -9.63 22.47 -14.78
C LYS A 174 -9.02 21.13 -15.15
N THR A 175 -8.35 20.49 -14.19
CA THR A 175 -7.66 19.22 -14.43
C THR A 175 -8.01 18.19 -13.36
N THR A 176 -7.93 16.94 -13.74
CA THR A 176 -8.11 15.82 -12.80
C THR A 176 -6.75 15.14 -12.65
N ILE A 177 -6.26 15.08 -11.44
CA ILE A 177 -5.04 14.36 -11.10
C ILE A 177 -5.42 13.10 -10.32
N THR A 178 -4.63 12.06 -10.49
CA THR A 178 -4.78 10.84 -9.68
C THR A 178 -3.67 10.83 -8.66
N VAL A 179 -4.07 10.84 -7.38
CA VAL A 179 -3.14 10.81 -6.25
C VAL A 179 -3.59 9.67 -5.35
N GLY A 180 -2.72 8.66 -5.13
CA GLY A 180 -3.03 7.48 -4.32
C GLY A 180 -4.26 6.71 -4.82
N GLY A 181 -4.40 6.54 -6.14
CA GLY A 181 -5.56 5.86 -6.72
C GLY A 181 -6.87 6.65 -6.67
N LYS A 182 -6.92 7.78 -5.96
CA LYS A 182 -8.09 8.67 -5.89
C LYS A 182 -7.99 9.78 -6.93
N LYS A 183 -9.07 9.99 -7.67
CA LYS A 183 -9.16 11.10 -8.63
C LYS A 183 -9.54 12.38 -7.90
N VAL A 184 -8.71 13.40 -7.99
CA VAL A 184 -8.90 14.72 -7.41
C VAL A 184 -9.05 15.73 -8.54
N VAL A 185 -10.14 16.50 -8.51
CA VAL A 185 -10.39 17.58 -9.48
C VAL A 185 -9.84 18.88 -8.90
N VAL A 186 -8.88 19.47 -9.60
CA VAL A 186 -8.34 20.81 -9.34
C VAL A 186 -8.97 21.78 -10.33
N ASP A 187 -9.74 22.72 -9.82
CA ASP A 187 -10.43 23.76 -10.62
C ASP A 187 -9.84 25.13 -10.30
N LYS A 188 -9.13 25.71 -11.25
CA LYS A 188 -8.49 27.04 -11.17
C LYS A 188 -9.20 28.05 -12.08
N THR A 189 -10.47 27.82 -12.42
CA THR A 189 -11.23 28.69 -13.32
C THR A 189 -11.90 29.87 -12.63
N GLY A 190 -11.96 29.87 -11.29
CA GLY A 190 -12.52 30.96 -10.48
C GLY A 190 -11.46 31.73 -9.69
N LYS A 191 -11.91 32.71 -8.91
CA LYS A 191 -11.04 33.47 -7.99
C LYS A 191 -10.44 32.59 -6.89
N ASP A 192 -11.13 31.50 -6.54
CA ASP A 192 -10.70 30.51 -5.56
C ASP A 192 -10.40 29.17 -6.22
N THR A 193 -9.27 28.57 -5.86
CA THR A 193 -8.92 27.23 -6.35
C THR A 193 -9.66 26.18 -5.52
N ILE A 194 -10.51 25.39 -6.17
CA ILE A 194 -11.32 24.35 -5.52
C ILE A 194 -10.64 22.98 -5.78
N VAL A 195 -10.37 22.25 -4.72
CA VAL A 195 -9.84 20.89 -4.77
C VAL A 195 -10.89 19.95 -4.19
N THR A 196 -11.48 19.08 -5.04
CA THR A 196 -12.54 18.16 -4.61
C THR A 196 -12.21 16.72 -4.98
N PRO A 197 -12.43 15.75 -4.09
CA PRO A 197 -12.31 14.34 -4.43
C PRO A 197 -13.42 13.94 -5.42
N LYS A 198 -13.07 13.26 -6.51
CA LYS A 198 -14.04 12.72 -7.48
C LYS A 198 -14.62 11.43 -6.94
N ASN A 199 -15.87 11.45 -6.51
CA ASN A 199 -16.58 10.26 -6.07
C ASN A 199 -17.12 9.51 -7.31
N GLU A 200 -16.74 8.25 -7.54
CA GLU A 200 -17.14 7.48 -8.74
C GLU A 200 -18.60 7.00 -8.70
N ASN A 201 -19.37 7.31 -7.63
CA ASN A 201 -20.75 6.86 -7.44
C ASN A 201 -21.85 7.88 -7.78
N SER A 202 -21.54 8.97 -8.50
CA SER A 202 -22.61 9.83 -9.03
C SER A 202 -23.11 9.27 -10.37
N HIS A 203 -24.11 8.40 -10.31
CA HIS A 203 -25.00 8.16 -11.45
C HIS A 203 -25.65 9.48 -11.81
N ASP A 204 -25.30 10.00 -12.96
CA ASP A 204 -25.93 11.17 -13.57
C ASP A 204 -27.34 10.77 -14.00
N ILE A 205 -28.30 10.96 -13.11
CA ILE A 205 -29.72 10.84 -13.44
C ILE A 205 -30.08 12.11 -14.18
N GLY A 206 -29.98 12.05 -15.51
CA GLY A 206 -30.48 13.07 -16.40
C GLY A 206 -31.96 13.34 -16.10
N ARG A 207 -32.27 14.50 -15.51
CA ARG A 207 -33.63 15.01 -15.40
C ARG A 207 -34.02 15.63 -16.73
N ASP A 208 -34.62 14.80 -17.58
CA ASP A 208 -35.47 15.32 -18.67
C ASP A 208 -36.72 15.93 -18.05
N ALA A 209 -36.83 17.26 -18.16
CA ALA A 209 -38.04 17.99 -17.82
C ALA A 209 -39.08 17.82 -18.96
N PRO A 210 -40.30 17.40 -18.68
CA PRO A 210 -41.34 17.31 -19.70
C PRO A 210 -41.82 18.71 -20.08
N LYS A 211 -41.68 19.05 -21.37
CA LYS A 211 -42.29 20.24 -21.99
C LYS A 211 -43.81 20.08 -21.96
N GLY A 212 -44.50 20.90 -21.17
CA GLY A 212 -45.94 21.03 -21.15
C GLY A 212 -46.48 21.56 -22.48
N LYS A 213 -47.33 20.77 -23.12
CA LYS A 213 -48.17 21.22 -24.23
C LYS A 213 -49.48 21.77 -23.65
N THR A 214 -49.69 23.06 -23.78
CA THR A 214 -50.99 23.69 -23.59
C THR A 214 -51.93 23.30 -24.71
N LYS A 215 -53.00 22.61 -24.41
CA LYS A 215 -54.15 22.41 -25.28
C LYS A 215 -55.25 23.37 -24.86
N LYS A 216 -55.63 24.28 -25.78
CA LYS A 216 -56.84 25.05 -25.69
C LYS A 216 -58.03 24.14 -25.86
N GLU A 217 -58.96 24.20 -24.95
CA GLU A 217 -60.31 23.72 -25.13
C GLU A 217 -61.20 24.89 -25.61
N ALA A 218 -61.98 24.59 -26.62
CA ALA A 218 -63.16 25.36 -27.00
C ALA A 218 -64.38 24.51 -26.66
N ASN A 219 -65.30 25.17 -25.99
CA ASN A 219 -66.66 24.72 -25.69
C ASN A 219 -67.58 24.91 -26.89
N PRO A 220 -68.70 24.25 -27.05
CA PRO A 220 -69.94 24.48 -26.28
C PRO A 220 -70.46 23.24 -25.54
#